data_47cd6e95ccd26f603df04dcc087cd895
#
_entry.id   47cd6e95ccd26f603df04dcc087cd895
#
_cell.length_a   1.000
_cell.length_b   1.000
_cell.length_c   1.000
_cell.angle_alpha   90.00
_cell.angle_beta   90.00
_cell.angle_gamma   90.00
#
_symmetry.space_group_name_H-M   'P 1'
#
loop_
_entity.id
_entity.type
_entity.pdbx_description
1 polymer ?
#
loop_
_entity_poly.entity_id
_entity_poly.type
_entity_poly.pdbx_seq_one_letter_code
_entity_poly.pdbx_strand_id
1 'polypeptide(L)'
;MAVQNRREYLTTTPIPKLILSLSVPTIISMMVTAIYNTADTFFVARVSSDSAINTAATASVGLVFTVMALIQATGFFCGHGSGNYLSRMLGAGNHKEANEMASTGFALALILGVIFAIVGNIYVEPIARFLGATDSTMKFTQDYMRIILFGAPFMMAQFVINNQLRFQGSAVYAMVGLMCGAVMNMVLDPLLILGFHMEVRGAAIATVMGQCTSFIVLLIGTSKGENIKLSINNVHLNGHYLLEIVNGGAPSLFRQGMAAISTLILNRTAGALGADAAIAGMSVASRVMIMMASALIGFGQGYQPVCSFNYGAGLTKRVKEGFIFCVKYSTVFLILIGITCFSFAPDIISVFSKNPDAIKVGVAALRFQSVTLPLSGVIVISNMMLQSIGKGIKASIMASSRNGIFFIPMILILPMILGLTGVEMAQSCADVCAFALAIPLAHSELKKFVD
;
A
#
# COMPACT_ATOMS: atom_id res chain seq x y z
N MET A 1 27.60 1.57 10.95
CA MET A 1 28.34 1.41 9.68
C MET A 1 28.48 2.78 9.06
N ALA A 2 29.70 3.23 8.72
CA ALA A 2 29.98 4.55 8.17
C ALA A 2 29.27 4.78 6.82
N VAL A 3 28.92 6.04 6.43
CA VAL A 3 28.25 6.39 5.15
C VAL A 3 28.99 5.79 3.96
N GLN A 4 30.32 5.72 4.07
CA GLN A 4 31.21 5.06 3.13
C GLN A 4 30.94 3.54 3.08
N ASN A 5 30.63 2.94 4.22
CA ASN A 5 30.34 1.51 4.38
C ASN A 5 28.93 1.14 3.82
N ARG A 6 27.95 2.07 3.89
CA ARG A 6 26.60 1.86 3.33
C ARG A 6 26.58 1.95 1.81
N ARG A 7 27.30 2.94 1.23
CA ARG A 7 27.43 3.06 -0.23
C ARG A 7 28.10 1.80 -0.78
N GLU A 8 29.18 1.36 -0.17
CA GLU A 8 29.86 0.13 -0.52
C GLU A 8 28.91 -1.07 -0.43
N TYR A 9 28.16 -1.22 0.68
CA TYR A 9 27.18 -2.29 0.85
C TYR A 9 26.14 -2.32 -0.28
N LEU A 10 25.54 -1.19 -0.65
CA LEU A 10 24.49 -1.11 -1.67
C LEU A 10 25.03 -1.27 -3.10
N THR A 11 26.33 -0.97 -3.34
CA THR A 11 26.91 -1.01 -4.69
C THR A 11 27.77 -2.26 -4.96
N THR A 12 28.28 -2.94 -3.93
CA THR A 12 29.20 -4.09 -4.10
C THR A 12 28.59 -5.43 -3.70
N THR A 13 27.62 -5.44 -2.76
CA THR A 13 26.99 -6.70 -2.32
C THR A 13 26.31 -7.39 -3.52
N PRO A 14 26.40 -8.72 -3.65
CA PRO A 14 25.70 -9.48 -4.69
C PRO A 14 24.21 -9.19 -4.68
N ILE A 15 23.64 -8.91 -5.86
CA ILE A 15 22.24 -8.47 -6.03
C ILE A 15 21.21 -9.37 -5.34
N PRO A 16 21.27 -10.71 -5.43
CA PRO A 16 20.30 -11.57 -4.75
C PRO A 16 20.32 -11.39 -3.24
N LYS A 17 21.51 -11.37 -2.62
CA LYS A 17 21.68 -11.19 -1.18
C LYS A 17 21.19 -9.82 -0.73
N LEU A 18 21.50 -8.78 -1.50
CA LEU A 18 21.11 -7.41 -1.20
C LEU A 18 19.60 -7.25 -1.25
N ILE A 19 18.94 -7.71 -2.33
CA ILE A 19 17.49 -7.62 -2.49
C ILE A 19 16.79 -8.40 -1.37
N LEU A 20 17.20 -9.64 -1.09
CA LEU A 20 16.56 -10.44 -0.04
C LEU A 20 16.71 -9.80 1.34
N SER A 21 17.89 -9.24 1.67
CA SER A 21 18.13 -8.58 2.96
C SER A 21 17.21 -7.36 3.19
N LEU A 22 16.79 -6.67 2.13
CA LEU A 22 15.90 -5.52 2.20
C LEU A 22 14.41 -5.92 2.02
N SER A 23 14.15 -6.98 1.25
CA SER A 23 12.78 -7.44 1.00
C SER A 23 12.17 -8.19 2.17
N VAL A 24 12.94 -9.05 2.86
CA VAL A 24 12.40 -9.84 3.97
C VAL A 24 11.81 -8.95 5.08
N PRO A 25 12.50 -7.93 5.61
CA PRO A 25 11.90 -7.02 6.58
C PRO A 25 10.65 -6.31 6.04
N THR A 26 10.64 -5.96 4.76
CA THR A 26 9.52 -5.24 4.15
C THR A 26 8.31 -6.15 3.95
N ILE A 27 8.51 -7.39 3.53
CA ILE A 27 7.44 -8.41 3.44
C ILE A 27 6.82 -8.63 4.82
N ILE A 28 7.64 -8.82 5.85
CA ILE A 28 7.17 -8.99 7.24
C ILE A 28 6.32 -7.79 7.65
N SER A 29 6.77 -6.57 7.39
CA SER A 29 6.02 -5.34 7.69
C SER A 29 4.65 -5.30 7.00
N MET A 30 4.60 -5.66 5.71
CA MET A 30 3.34 -5.67 4.95
C MET A 30 2.38 -6.73 5.45
N MET A 31 2.88 -7.92 5.79
CA MET A 31 2.04 -8.99 6.34
C MET A 31 1.51 -8.63 7.73
N VAL A 32 2.34 -8.08 8.60
CA VAL A 32 1.91 -7.61 9.94
C VAL A 32 0.85 -6.52 9.80
N THR A 33 1.01 -5.59 8.86
CA THR A 33 -0.01 -4.56 8.57
C THR A 33 -1.35 -5.16 8.14
N ALA A 34 -1.33 -6.19 7.30
CA ALA A 34 -2.55 -6.88 6.87
C ALA A 34 -3.24 -7.61 8.04
N ILE A 35 -2.46 -8.21 8.94
CA ILE A 35 -2.97 -8.92 10.11
C ILE A 35 -3.61 -7.94 11.11
N TYR A 36 -2.94 -6.83 11.44
CA TYR A 36 -3.51 -5.91 12.42
C TYR A 36 -4.79 -5.23 11.92
N ASN A 37 -4.88 -4.88 10.64
CA ASN A 37 -6.12 -4.36 10.05
C ASN A 37 -7.30 -5.34 10.17
N THR A 38 -7.00 -6.64 10.10
CA THR A 38 -8.02 -7.68 10.30
C THR A 38 -8.42 -7.80 11.78
N ALA A 39 -7.45 -7.70 12.69
CA ALA A 39 -7.68 -7.74 14.14
C ALA A 39 -8.51 -6.55 14.61
N ASP A 40 -8.23 -5.34 14.15
CA ASP A 40 -9.01 -4.14 14.45
C ASP A 40 -10.50 -4.32 14.09
N THR A 41 -10.77 -4.79 12.88
CA THR A 41 -12.15 -5.10 12.44
C THR A 41 -12.83 -6.14 13.33
N PHE A 42 -12.08 -7.15 13.80
CA PHE A 42 -12.60 -8.19 14.69
C PHE A 42 -13.02 -7.65 16.07
N PHE A 43 -12.24 -6.74 16.64
CA PHE A 43 -12.58 -6.13 17.94
C PHE A 43 -13.74 -5.15 17.82
N VAL A 44 -13.76 -4.32 16.77
CA VAL A 44 -14.88 -3.39 16.53
C VAL A 44 -16.21 -4.12 16.35
N ALA A 45 -16.23 -5.30 15.74
CA ALA A 45 -17.44 -6.12 15.61
C ALA A 45 -17.98 -6.65 16.95
N ARG A 46 -17.29 -6.39 18.07
CA ARG A 46 -17.63 -6.85 19.43
C ARG A 46 -17.69 -5.72 20.45
N VAL A 47 -17.94 -4.51 19.99
CA VAL A 47 -18.01 -3.29 20.82
C VAL A 47 -19.11 -3.36 21.90
N SER A 48 -20.23 -4.05 21.61
CA SER A 48 -21.39 -4.15 22.52
C SER A 48 -21.97 -5.56 22.52
N SER A 49 -22.79 -5.86 23.53
CA SER A 49 -23.67 -7.04 23.53
C SER A 49 -24.86 -6.89 22.58
N ASP A 50 -25.21 -5.68 22.16
CA ASP A 50 -26.29 -5.40 21.22
C ASP A 50 -25.80 -5.54 19.77
N SER A 51 -26.42 -6.44 19.02
CA SER A 51 -26.10 -6.72 17.61
C SER A 51 -26.31 -5.51 16.69
N ALA A 52 -27.31 -4.67 16.98
CA ALA A 52 -27.56 -3.46 16.17
C ALA A 52 -26.44 -2.42 16.34
N ILE A 53 -25.96 -2.24 17.58
CA ILE A 53 -24.83 -1.35 17.88
C ILE A 53 -23.56 -1.87 17.21
N ASN A 54 -23.27 -3.16 17.29
CA ASN A 54 -22.10 -3.77 16.64
C ASN A 54 -22.14 -3.59 15.12
N THR A 55 -23.31 -3.75 14.52
CA THR A 55 -23.50 -3.53 13.07
C THR A 55 -23.24 -2.08 12.70
N ALA A 56 -23.80 -1.12 13.45
CA ALA A 56 -23.61 0.30 13.20
C ALA A 56 -22.16 0.73 13.42
N ALA A 57 -21.49 0.21 14.46
CA ALA A 57 -20.08 0.46 14.74
C ALA A 57 -19.16 -0.06 13.63
N THR A 58 -19.38 -1.31 13.21
CA THR A 58 -18.60 -1.92 12.12
C THR A 58 -18.79 -1.19 10.79
N ALA A 59 -20.02 -0.81 10.48
CA ALA A 59 -20.34 -0.01 9.29
C ALA A 59 -19.62 1.35 9.33
N SER A 60 -19.63 2.03 10.49
CA SER A 60 -18.96 3.32 10.69
C SER A 60 -17.45 3.25 10.47
N VAL A 61 -16.78 2.23 11.02
CA VAL A 61 -15.34 2.01 10.78
C VAL A 61 -15.08 1.73 9.31
N GLY A 62 -15.93 0.94 8.65
CA GLY A 62 -15.85 0.70 7.21
C GLY A 62 -15.93 1.98 6.37
N LEU A 63 -16.79 2.91 6.72
CA LEU A 63 -16.92 4.23 6.05
C LEU A 63 -15.66 5.07 6.23
N VAL A 64 -15.14 5.16 7.46
CA VAL A 64 -13.96 5.96 7.79
C VAL A 64 -12.68 5.34 7.23
N PHE A 65 -12.68 4.02 6.94
CA PHE A 65 -11.56 3.36 6.28
C PHE A 65 -11.18 4.03 4.94
N THR A 66 -12.16 4.62 4.24
CA THR A 66 -11.91 5.41 3.01
C THR A 66 -11.06 6.65 3.32
N VAL A 67 -11.32 7.34 4.43
CA VAL A 67 -10.52 8.49 4.87
C VAL A 67 -9.12 8.05 5.27
N MET A 68 -9.00 6.95 6.01
CA MET A 68 -7.71 6.37 6.37
C MET A 68 -6.90 5.98 5.14
N ALA A 69 -7.53 5.37 4.14
CA ALA A 69 -6.89 5.03 2.87
C ALA A 69 -6.37 6.27 2.12
N LEU A 70 -7.10 7.39 2.17
CA LEU A 70 -6.67 8.65 1.57
C LEU A 70 -5.46 9.25 2.32
N ILE A 71 -5.49 9.23 3.67
CA ILE A 71 -4.35 9.63 4.51
C ILE A 71 -3.12 8.78 4.17
N GLN A 72 -3.29 7.46 4.09
CA GLN A 72 -2.23 6.52 3.74
C GLN A 72 -1.70 6.76 2.32
N ALA A 73 -2.59 6.96 1.34
CA ALA A 73 -2.20 7.24 -0.05
C ALA A 73 -1.36 8.52 -0.16
N THR A 74 -1.76 9.58 0.58
CA THR A 74 -1.02 10.84 0.63
C THR A 74 0.33 10.67 1.35
N GLY A 75 0.37 9.89 2.42
CA GLY A 75 1.62 9.52 3.11
C GLY A 75 2.58 8.75 2.19
N PHE A 76 2.08 7.79 1.43
CA PHE A 76 2.88 7.07 0.42
C PHE A 76 3.29 7.96 -0.76
N PHE A 77 2.44 8.88 -1.19
CA PHE A 77 2.80 9.87 -2.21
C PHE A 77 4.04 10.68 -1.78
N CYS A 78 4.01 11.29 -0.60
CA CYS A 78 5.15 12.03 -0.07
C CYS A 78 6.36 11.11 0.21
N GLY A 79 6.11 9.93 0.76
CA GLY A 79 7.14 8.97 1.17
C GLY A 79 7.89 8.33 0.01
N HIS A 80 7.20 7.84 -1.02
CA HIS A 80 7.83 7.31 -2.22
C HIS A 80 8.44 8.42 -3.09
N GLY A 81 7.77 9.57 -3.16
CA GLY A 81 8.27 10.72 -3.91
C GLY A 81 9.63 11.18 -3.39
N SER A 82 9.69 11.53 -2.11
CA SER A 82 10.93 11.96 -1.48
C SER A 82 11.96 10.83 -1.35
N GLY A 83 11.53 9.61 -1.02
CA GLY A 83 12.42 8.46 -0.82
C GLY A 83 13.15 8.02 -2.09
N ASN A 84 12.47 7.96 -3.23
CA ASN A 84 13.10 7.61 -4.51
C ASN A 84 14.17 8.63 -4.91
N TYR A 85 13.87 9.93 -4.81
CA TYR A 85 14.84 10.97 -5.14
C TYR A 85 16.02 10.97 -4.18
N LEU A 86 15.75 10.92 -2.87
CA LEU A 86 16.74 10.78 -1.81
C LEU A 86 17.72 9.63 -2.12
N SER A 87 17.21 8.45 -2.46
CA SER A 87 18.04 7.28 -2.73
C SER A 87 18.92 7.47 -3.97
N ARG A 88 18.38 8.09 -5.03
CA ARG A 88 19.16 8.44 -6.23
C ARG A 88 20.29 9.43 -5.90
N MET A 89 20.01 10.47 -5.10
CA MET A 89 21.01 11.46 -4.70
C MET A 89 22.10 10.87 -3.80
N LEU A 90 21.74 9.98 -2.89
CA LEU A 90 22.73 9.22 -2.10
C LEU A 90 23.62 8.36 -2.99
N GLY A 91 23.04 7.68 -3.99
CA GLY A 91 23.79 6.93 -4.99
C GLY A 91 24.77 7.80 -5.78
N ALA A 92 24.35 8.98 -6.19
CA ALA A 92 25.17 9.96 -6.88
C ALA A 92 26.23 10.65 -5.98
N GLY A 93 26.17 10.44 -4.66
CA GLY A 93 27.06 11.07 -3.68
C GLY A 93 26.65 12.50 -3.30
N ASN A 94 25.47 12.95 -3.70
CA ASN A 94 24.96 14.29 -3.37
C ASN A 94 24.16 14.26 -2.06
N HIS A 95 24.88 14.24 -0.95
CA HIS A 95 24.28 14.18 0.38
C HIS A 95 23.49 15.44 0.74
N LYS A 96 23.83 16.61 0.18
CA LYS A 96 23.13 17.86 0.45
C LYS A 96 21.70 17.79 -0.07
N GLU A 97 21.51 17.51 -1.35
CA GLU A 97 20.18 17.38 -1.95
C GLU A 97 19.37 16.23 -1.34
N ALA A 98 20.05 15.14 -0.94
CA ALA A 98 19.39 14.03 -0.24
C ALA A 98 18.80 14.47 1.11
N ASN A 99 19.55 15.28 1.90
CA ASN A 99 19.08 15.82 3.18
C ASN A 99 17.93 16.82 3.00
N GLU A 100 18.04 17.69 2.00
CA GLU A 100 17.02 18.69 1.66
C GLU A 100 15.72 18.00 1.23
N MET A 101 15.80 17.00 0.36
CA MET A 101 14.63 16.22 -0.07
C MET A 101 13.97 15.46 1.07
N ALA A 102 14.76 14.83 1.95
CA ALA A 102 14.22 14.08 3.09
C ALA A 102 13.42 15.01 4.02
N SER A 103 13.99 16.15 4.36
CA SER A 103 13.36 17.14 5.25
C SER A 103 12.14 17.78 4.58
N THR A 104 12.21 18.08 3.28
CA THR A 104 11.11 18.66 2.51
C THR A 104 9.93 17.69 2.39
N GLY A 105 10.18 16.41 2.07
CA GLY A 105 9.13 15.40 1.99
C GLY A 105 8.43 15.15 3.35
N PHE A 106 9.20 15.17 4.42
CA PHE A 106 8.67 15.06 5.78
C PHE A 106 7.81 16.28 6.17
N ALA A 107 8.31 17.50 5.92
CA ALA A 107 7.57 18.73 6.19
C ALA A 107 6.27 18.81 5.37
N LEU A 108 6.32 18.45 4.07
CA LEU A 108 5.13 18.41 3.23
C LEU A 108 4.07 17.45 3.76
N ALA A 109 4.47 16.27 4.22
CA ALA A 109 3.53 15.32 4.82
C ALA A 109 2.88 15.85 6.11
N LEU A 110 3.65 16.52 6.98
CA LEU A 110 3.10 17.18 8.16
C LEU A 110 2.11 18.28 7.80
N ILE A 111 2.46 19.14 6.85
CA ILE A 111 1.57 20.22 6.37
C ILE A 111 0.27 19.64 5.83
N LEU A 112 0.33 18.66 4.93
CA LEU A 112 -0.85 17.99 4.38
C LEU A 112 -1.66 17.30 5.48
N GLY A 113 -1.00 16.63 6.42
CA GLY A 113 -1.67 16.00 7.56
C GLY A 113 -2.42 17.01 8.45
N VAL A 114 -1.82 18.17 8.72
CA VAL A 114 -2.49 19.26 9.44
C VAL A 114 -3.68 19.81 8.66
N ILE A 115 -3.55 19.97 7.34
CA ILE A 115 -4.67 20.37 6.46
C ILE A 115 -5.80 19.34 6.55
N PHE A 116 -5.49 18.04 6.45
CA PHE A 116 -6.49 16.98 6.60
C PHE A 116 -7.16 17.01 7.98
N ALA A 117 -6.37 17.24 9.06
CA ALA A 117 -6.90 17.34 10.41
C ALA A 117 -7.87 18.54 10.57
N ILE A 118 -7.49 19.72 10.10
CA ILE A 118 -8.30 20.93 10.23
C ILE A 118 -9.53 20.86 9.33
N VAL A 119 -9.33 20.70 8.03
CA VAL A 119 -10.42 20.71 7.04
C VAL A 119 -11.38 19.53 7.28
N GLY A 120 -10.83 18.33 7.53
CA GLY A 120 -11.64 17.14 7.80
C GLY A 120 -12.49 17.27 9.05
N ASN A 121 -11.98 17.87 10.16
CA ASN A 121 -12.76 18.07 11.37
C ASN A 121 -13.81 19.18 11.24
N ILE A 122 -13.54 20.22 10.44
CA ILE A 122 -14.55 21.26 10.14
C ILE A 122 -15.72 20.66 9.33
N TYR A 123 -15.42 19.84 8.35
CA TYR A 123 -16.41 19.23 7.45
C TYR A 123 -16.74 17.77 7.78
N VAL A 124 -16.56 17.33 9.02
CA VAL A 124 -16.74 15.92 9.41
C VAL A 124 -18.12 15.37 9.09
N GLU A 125 -19.19 16.13 9.32
CA GLU A 125 -20.56 15.70 9.05
C GLU A 125 -20.86 15.62 7.54
N PRO A 126 -20.59 16.65 6.71
CA PRO A 126 -20.73 16.55 5.26
C PRO A 126 -19.91 15.39 4.67
N ILE A 127 -18.70 15.16 5.16
CA ILE A 127 -17.85 14.04 4.70
C ILE A 127 -18.50 12.70 5.09
N ALA A 128 -18.98 12.56 6.34
CA ALA A 128 -19.65 11.33 6.78
C ALA A 128 -20.90 11.02 5.93
N ARG A 129 -21.73 12.02 5.64
CA ARG A 129 -22.90 11.87 4.77
C ARG A 129 -22.51 11.50 3.35
N PHE A 130 -21.47 12.13 2.80
CA PHE A 130 -20.95 11.80 1.47
C PHE A 130 -20.43 10.36 1.38
N LEU A 131 -19.84 9.85 2.47
CA LEU A 131 -19.37 8.46 2.56
C LEU A 131 -20.53 7.46 2.74
N GLY A 132 -21.76 7.93 2.97
CA GLY A 132 -22.93 7.08 3.12
C GLY A 132 -23.36 6.81 4.56
N ALA A 133 -22.94 7.63 5.52
CA ALA A 133 -23.40 7.50 6.90
C ALA A 133 -24.92 7.79 7.00
N THR A 134 -25.63 6.85 7.61
CA THR A 134 -27.06 6.97 7.95
C THR A 134 -27.24 7.62 9.32
N ASP A 135 -28.46 8.00 9.68
CA ASP A 135 -28.71 8.61 10.99
C ASP A 135 -28.30 7.68 12.17
N SER A 136 -28.41 6.37 11.98
CA SER A 136 -28.00 5.37 12.98
C SER A 136 -26.47 5.23 13.12
N THR A 137 -25.72 5.46 12.03
CA THR A 137 -24.25 5.34 12.03
C THR A 137 -23.54 6.66 12.18
N MET A 138 -24.22 7.78 12.04
CA MET A 138 -23.65 9.12 11.98
C MET A 138 -22.78 9.45 13.19
N LYS A 139 -23.30 9.20 14.39
CA LYS A 139 -22.56 9.48 15.64
C LYS A 139 -21.26 8.68 15.73
N PHE A 140 -21.31 7.37 15.48
CA PHE A 140 -20.13 6.51 15.50
C PHE A 140 -19.12 6.90 14.40
N THR A 141 -19.61 7.24 13.22
CA THR A 141 -18.76 7.68 12.10
C THR A 141 -18.04 8.98 12.43
N GLN A 142 -18.75 9.98 13.00
CA GLN A 142 -18.13 11.25 13.39
C GLN A 142 -17.13 11.06 14.53
N ASP A 143 -17.47 10.29 15.56
CA ASP A 143 -16.62 10.04 16.71
C ASP A 143 -15.31 9.36 16.30
N TYR A 144 -15.39 8.34 15.46
CA TYR A 144 -14.21 7.66 14.93
C TYR A 144 -13.38 8.55 14.01
N MET A 145 -14.04 9.22 13.05
CA MET A 145 -13.38 10.05 12.04
C MET A 145 -12.65 11.24 12.64
N ARG A 146 -13.22 11.92 13.65
CA ARG A 146 -12.57 13.06 14.33
C ARG A 146 -11.23 12.68 14.93
N ILE A 147 -11.18 11.53 15.61
CA ILE A 147 -9.96 11.03 16.25
C ILE A 147 -8.92 10.66 15.19
N ILE A 148 -9.32 9.94 14.15
CA ILE A 148 -8.42 9.56 13.04
C ILE A 148 -7.85 10.81 12.34
N LEU A 149 -8.69 11.79 12.04
CA LEU A 149 -8.27 13.05 11.40
C LEU A 149 -7.28 13.83 12.28
N PHE A 150 -7.49 13.85 13.60
CA PHE A 150 -6.55 14.45 14.52
C PHE A 150 -5.18 13.76 14.49
N GLY A 151 -5.15 12.44 14.29
CA GLY A 151 -3.95 11.64 14.13
C GLY A 151 -3.27 11.76 12.74
N ALA A 152 -3.93 12.34 11.74
CA ALA A 152 -3.47 12.35 10.35
C ALA A 152 -2.05 12.92 10.15
N PRO A 153 -1.60 14.00 10.82
CA PRO A 153 -0.23 14.49 10.68
C PRO A 153 0.82 13.44 11.05
N PHE A 154 0.61 12.74 12.17
CA PHE A 154 1.53 11.69 12.64
C PHE A 154 1.49 10.46 11.71
N MET A 155 0.31 10.08 11.24
CA MET A 155 0.13 8.98 10.31
C MET A 155 0.85 9.23 8.98
N MET A 156 0.69 10.42 8.38
CA MET A 156 1.37 10.77 7.14
C MET A 156 2.89 10.86 7.33
N ALA A 157 3.35 11.51 8.39
CA ALA A 157 4.75 11.64 8.71
C ALA A 157 5.42 10.26 8.96
N GLN A 158 4.73 9.36 9.65
CA GLN A 158 5.17 7.99 9.88
C GLN A 158 5.40 7.23 8.56
N PHE A 159 4.47 7.33 7.59
CA PHE A 159 4.64 6.71 6.28
C PHE A 159 5.83 7.29 5.51
N VAL A 160 6.07 8.60 5.62
CA VAL A 160 7.22 9.22 4.97
C VAL A 160 8.53 8.72 5.57
N ILE A 161 8.70 8.76 6.90
CA ILE A 161 9.93 8.30 7.56
C ILE A 161 10.17 6.81 7.26
N ASN A 162 9.12 5.99 7.32
CA ASN A 162 9.22 4.57 7.01
C ASN A 162 9.78 4.34 5.60
N ASN A 163 9.23 5.03 4.59
CA ASN A 163 9.70 4.94 3.22
C ASN A 163 11.14 5.46 3.09
N GLN A 164 11.45 6.62 3.64
CA GLN A 164 12.79 7.22 3.58
C GLN A 164 13.85 6.32 4.21
N LEU A 165 13.57 5.69 5.35
CA LEU A 165 14.48 4.71 5.97
C LEU A 165 14.73 3.50 5.05
N ARG A 166 13.68 2.98 4.42
CA ARG A 166 13.84 1.89 3.44
C ARG A 166 14.70 2.31 2.26
N PHE A 167 14.43 3.47 1.68
CA PHE A 167 15.17 3.98 0.54
C PHE A 167 16.62 4.31 0.84
N GLN A 168 16.98 4.46 2.11
CA GLN A 168 18.36 4.54 2.58
C GLN A 168 19.00 3.17 2.82
N GLY A 169 18.29 2.06 2.59
CA GLY A 169 18.76 0.71 2.88
C GLY A 169 18.58 0.27 4.35
N SER A 170 17.84 1.03 5.14
CA SER A 170 17.57 0.76 6.56
C SER A 170 16.22 0.07 6.79
N ALA A 171 15.94 -0.97 5.99
CA ALA A 171 14.65 -1.68 6.00
C ALA A 171 14.30 -2.30 7.37
N VAL A 172 15.29 -2.71 8.15
CA VAL A 172 15.07 -3.26 9.51
C VAL A 172 14.53 -2.21 10.46
N TYR A 173 15.06 -0.97 10.44
CA TYR A 173 14.52 0.12 11.26
C TYR A 173 13.08 0.46 10.86
N ALA A 174 12.80 0.47 9.55
CA ALA A 174 11.46 0.68 9.03
C ALA A 174 10.48 -0.42 9.51
N MET A 175 10.92 -1.69 9.47
CA MET A 175 10.14 -2.83 9.98
C MET A 175 9.85 -2.70 11.47
N VAL A 176 10.89 -2.47 12.30
CA VAL A 176 10.73 -2.37 13.76
C VAL A 176 9.74 -1.25 14.12
N GLY A 177 9.83 -0.09 13.46
CA GLY A 177 8.90 1.00 13.70
C GLY A 177 7.45 0.63 13.45
N LEU A 178 7.16 -0.01 12.30
CA LEU A 178 5.80 -0.46 11.98
C LEU A 178 5.31 -1.55 12.93
N MET A 179 6.17 -2.52 13.28
CA MET A 179 5.82 -3.60 14.21
C MET A 179 5.48 -3.07 15.61
N CYS A 180 6.25 -2.12 16.13
CA CYS A 180 5.95 -1.50 17.44
C CYS A 180 4.57 -0.84 17.43
N GLY A 181 4.23 -0.12 16.36
CA GLY A 181 2.90 0.49 16.22
C GLY A 181 1.78 -0.54 16.11
N ALA A 182 1.98 -1.61 15.33
CA ALA A 182 1.00 -2.67 15.18
C ALA A 182 0.76 -3.44 16.50
N VAL A 183 1.82 -3.74 17.24
CA VAL A 183 1.71 -4.39 18.56
C VAL A 183 0.99 -3.47 19.55
N MET A 184 1.33 -2.19 19.58
CA MET A 184 0.65 -1.20 20.44
C MET A 184 -0.85 -1.13 20.13
N ASN A 185 -1.23 -1.06 18.86
CA ASN A 185 -2.64 -1.08 18.45
C ASN A 185 -3.35 -2.35 18.90
N MET A 186 -2.79 -3.55 18.60
CA MET A 186 -3.39 -4.83 18.99
C MET A 186 -3.55 -5.02 20.50
N VAL A 187 -2.69 -4.39 21.31
CA VAL A 187 -2.81 -4.41 22.79
C VAL A 187 -3.87 -3.41 23.27
N LEU A 188 -3.90 -2.23 22.66
CA LEU A 188 -4.82 -1.17 23.08
C LEU A 188 -6.28 -1.41 22.62
N ASP A 189 -6.50 -2.06 21.48
CA ASP A 189 -7.85 -2.36 20.99
C ASP A 189 -8.71 -3.07 22.04
N PRO A 190 -8.37 -4.28 22.53
CA PRO A 190 -9.18 -4.95 23.55
C PRO A 190 -9.25 -4.17 24.86
N LEU A 191 -8.17 -3.48 25.23
CA LEU A 191 -8.12 -2.71 26.47
C LEU A 191 -9.10 -1.53 26.45
N LEU A 192 -9.09 -0.74 25.38
CA LEU A 192 -9.93 0.45 25.27
C LEU A 192 -11.37 0.11 24.88
N ILE A 193 -11.58 -0.87 24.00
CA ILE A 193 -12.91 -1.26 23.55
C ILE A 193 -13.64 -2.06 24.62
N LEU A 194 -13.02 -3.14 25.12
CA LEU A 194 -13.68 -4.07 26.04
C LEU A 194 -13.42 -3.72 27.52
N GLY A 195 -12.21 -3.28 27.85
CA GLY A 195 -11.84 -2.95 29.24
C GLY A 195 -12.41 -1.62 29.72
N PHE A 196 -12.24 -0.55 28.92
CA PHE A 196 -12.73 0.78 29.26
C PHE A 196 -14.09 1.12 28.64
N HIS A 197 -14.70 0.21 27.86
CA HIS A 197 -16.00 0.39 27.20
C HIS A 197 -16.11 1.69 26.39
N MET A 198 -15.00 2.08 25.70
CA MET A 198 -14.94 3.31 24.91
C MET A 198 -15.56 3.15 23.50
N GLU A 199 -16.14 1.99 23.22
CA GLU A 199 -16.78 1.70 21.92
C GLU A 199 -15.86 2.00 20.74
N VAL A 200 -16.42 2.61 19.68
CA VAL A 200 -15.71 2.97 18.43
C VAL A 200 -14.60 3.99 18.69
N ARG A 201 -14.75 4.87 19.69
CA ARG A 201 -13.71 5.82 20.11
C ARG A 201 -12.47 5.12 20.60
N GLY A 202 -12.63 4.01 21.32
CA GLY A 202 -11.51 3.19 21.81
C GLY A 202 -10.66 2.66 20.66
N ALA A 203 -11.29 2.10 19.62
CA ALA A 203 -10.61 1.65 18.41
C ALA A 203 -9.85 2.79 17.69
N ALA A 204 -10.49 3.97 17.54
CA ALA A 204 -9.85 5.11 16.92
C ALA A 204 -8.61 5.58 17.71
N ILE A 205 -8.71 5.65 19.04
CA ILE A 205 -7.59 6.03 19.91
C ILE A 205 -6.47 5.01 19.83
N ALA A 206 -6.79 3.70 19.89
CA ALA A 206 -5.81 2.64 19.75
C ALA A 206 -5.05 2.74 18.41
N THR A 207 -5.76 2.98 17.33
CA THR A 207 -5.16 3.18 16.00
C THR A 207 -4.23 4.39 15.99
N VAL A 208 -4.67 5.55 16.47
CA VAL A 208 -3.83 6.76 16.49
C VAL A 208 -2.63 6.58 17.42
N MET A 209 -2.79 5.98 18.59
CA MET A 209 -1.67 5.69 19.51
C MET A 209 -0.67 4.71 18.90
N GLY A 210 -1.14 3.68 18.21
CA GLY A 210 -0.28 2.76 17.45
C GLY A 210 0.54 3.50 16.39
N GLN A 211 -0.09 4.37 15.62
CA GLN A 211 0.59 5.18 14.59
C GLN A 211 1.57 6.20 15.21
N CYS A 212 1.22 6.85 16.34
CA CYS A 212 2.13 7.72 17.07
C CYS A 212 3.34 6.96 17.62
N THR A 213 3.13 5.75 18.16
CA THR A 213 4.23 4.88 18.61
C THR A 213 5.16 4.53 17.45
N SER A 214 4.58 4.11 16.32
CA SER A 214 5.35 3.86 15.09
C SER A 214 6.14 5.11 14.66
N PHE A 215 5.51 6.29 14.64
CA PHE A 215 6.14 7.56 14.30
C PHE A 215 7.35 7.86 15.21
N ILE A 216 7.20 7.73 16.52
CA ILE A 216 8.26 7.99 17.49
C ILE A 216 9.43 7.01 17.29
N VAL A 217 9.15 5.72 17.17
CA VAL A 217 10.19 4.69 16.97
C VAL A 217 10.93 4.90 15.65
N LEU A 218 10.22 5.24 14.58
CA LEU A 218 10.83 5.57 13.28
C LEU A 218 11.67 6.84 13.34
N LEU A 219 11.21 7.88 14.06
CA LEU A 219 11.95 9.12 14.25
C LEU A 219 13.25 8.87 15.04
N ILE A 220 13.22 8.02 16.05
CA ILE A 220 14.43 7.56 16.74
C ILE A 220 15.34 6.80 15.76
N GLY A 221 14.75 5.98 14.88
CA GLY A 221 15.47 5.25 13.84
C GLY A 221 16.24 6.17 12.88
N THR A 222 15.73 7.36 12.56
CA THR A 222 16.46 8.33 11.72
C THR A 222 17.73 8.87 12.39
N SER A 223 17.74 8.89 13.72
CA SER A 223 18.89 9.37 14.51
C SER A 223 19.99 8.31 14.68
N LYS A 224 19.69 7.05 14.34
CA LYS A 224 20.60 5.92 14.50
C LYS A 224 21.12 5.41 13.14
N GLY A 225 22.29 4.84 13.14
CA GLY A 225 22.81 4.06 11.99
C GLY A 225 23.12 4.90 10.76
N GLU A 226 23.53 6.14 10.88
CA GLU A 226 23.91 7.06 9.78
C GLU A 226 22.79 7.31 8.76
N ASN A 227 21.55 7.24 9.21
CA ASN A 227 20.42 7.70 8.43
C ASN A 227 20.44 9.23 8.33
N ILE A 228 19.82 9.76 7.29
CA ILE A 228 19.66 11.19 7.13
C ILE A 228 18.84 11.75 8.30
N LYS A 229 19.40 12.74 8.98
CA LYS A 229 18.72 13.47 10.05
C LYS A 229 17.81 14.53 9.44
N LEU A 230 16.56 14.49 9.85
CA LEU A 230 15.59 15.51 9.46
C LEU A 230 15.92 16.83 10.16
N SER A 231 15.95 17.92 9.41
CA SER A 231 16.23 19.27 9.95
C SER A 231 15.34 20.30 9.27
N ILE A 232 14.80 21.21 10.07
CA ILE A 232 13.98 22.34 9.57
C ILE A 232 14.78 23.23 8.63
N ASN A 233 16.09 23.38 8.87
CA ASN A 233 16.96 24.19 8.04
C ASN A 233 17.15 23.63 6.61
N ASN A 234 16.84 22.35 6.41
CA ASN A 234 16.95 21.67 5.12
C ASN A 234 15.59 21.60 4.39
N VAL A 235 14.56 22.26 4.88
CA VAL A 235 13.25 22.28 4.22
C VAL A 235 13.22 23.32 3.12
N HIS A 236 13.07 22.87 1.89
CA HIS A 236 13.00 23.72 0.70
C HIS A 236 11.75 23.41 -0.13
N LEU A 237 10.65 24.09 0.17
CA LEU A 237 9.38 23.96 -0.57
C LEU A 237 9.42 24.73 -1.90
N ASN A 238 10.40 24.43 -2.73
CA ASN A 238 10.55 25.02 -4.07
C ASN A 238 9.96 24.10 -5.16
N GLY A 239 9.76 24.64 -6.37
CA GLY A 239 9.17 23.90 -7.48
C GLY A 239 9.94 22.65 -7.88
N HIS A 240 11.27 22.64 -7.73
CA HIS A 240 12.10 21.48 -8.06
C HIS A 240 11.79 20.28 -7.16
N TYR A 241 11.87 20.46 -5.83
CA TYR A 241 11.59 19.36 -4.89
C TYR A 241 10.14 18.90 -4.93
N LEU A 242 9.19 19.83 -5.08
CA LEU A 242 7.77 19.48 -5.21
C LEU A 242 7.52 18.66 -6.48
N LEU A 243 8.11 19.03 -7.61
CA LEU A 243 7.99 18.29 -8.87
C LEU A 243 8.59 16.87 -8.75
N GLU A 244 9.75 16.72 -8.10
CA GLU A 244 10.36 15.41 -7.88
C GLU A 244 9.53 14.53 -6.95
N ILE A 245 8.90 15.13 -5.92
CA ILE A 245 7.94 14.40 -5.06
C ILE A 245 6.73 13.95 -5.88
N VAL A 246 6.19 14.79 -6.75
CA VAL A 246 5.09 14.43 -7.65
C VAL A 246 5.51 13.30 -8.59
N ASN A 247 6.66 13.42 -9.25
CA ASN A 247 7.17 12.40 -10.17
C ASN A 247 7.36 11.03 -9.51
N GLY A 248 7.93 11.01 -8.31
CA GLY A 248 8.18 9.77 -7.58
C GLY A 248 6.95 9.24 -6.83
N GLY A 249 6.04 10.13 -6.42
CA GLY A 249 4.89 9.82 -5.57
C GLY A 249 3.59 9.52 -6.32
N ALA A 250 3.34 10.21 -7.44
CA ALA A 250 2.11 10.05 -8.22
C ALA A 250 1.78 8.60 -8.59
N PRO A 251 2.74 7.74 -8.98
CA PRO A 251 2.45 6.33 -9.24
C PRO A 251 1.82 5.62 -8.04
N SER A 252 2.26 5.94 -6.82
CA SER A 252 1.71 5.34 -5.60
C SER A 252 0.31 5.83 -5.28
N LEU A 253 0.04 7.10 -5.51
CA LEU A 253 -1.29 7.70 -5.36
C LEU A 253 -2.27 7.11 -6.37
N PHE A 254 -1.89 7.02 -7.64
CA PHE A 254 -2.72 6.41 -8.68
C PHE A 254 -3.00 4.94 -8.40
N ARG A 255 -2.00 4.17 -7.96
CA ARG A 255 -2.19 2.75 -7.62
C ARG A 255 -3.26 2.56 -6.54
N GLN A 256 -3.21 3.33 -5.46
CA GLN A 256 -4.15 3.22 -4.36
C GLN A 256 -5.52 3.81 -4.71
N GLY A 257 -5.55 4.96 -5.36
CA GLY A 257 -6.79 5.61 -5.78
C GLY A 257 -7.57 4.75 -6.80
N MET A 258 -6.89 4.20 -7.80
CA MET A 258 -7.54 3.32 -8.76
C MET A 258 -8.04 2.03 -8.12
N ALA A 259 -7.30 1.46 -7.16
CA ALA A 259 -7.76 0.27 -6.43
C ALA A 259 -9.05 0.54 -5.66
N ALA A 260 -9.17 1.69 -4.99
CA ALA A 260 -10.39 2.07 -4.27
C ALA A 260 -11.58 2.25 -5.22
N ILE A 261 -11.40 2.98 -6.32
CA ILE A 261 -12.44 3.18 -7.35
C ILE A 261 -12.88 1.85 -7.94
N SER A 262 -11.94 0.98 -8.27
CA SER A 262 -12.22 -0.34 -8.85
C SER A 262 -13.01 -1.23 -7.91
N THR A 263 -12.69 -1.23 -6.63
CA THR A 263 -13.44 -1.99 -5.62
C THR A 263 -14.89 -1.50 -5.54
N LEU A 264 -15.11 -0.18 -5.59
CA LEU A 264 -16.47 0.39 -5.59
C LEU A 264 -17.27 -0.06 -6.82
N ILE A 265 -16.67 0.02 -8.01
CA ILE A 265 -17.33 -0.39 -9.27
C ILE A 265 -17.59 -1.88 -9.26
N LEU A 266 -16.60 -2.70 -8.84
CA LEU A 266 -16.74 -4.15 -8.71
C LEU A 266 -17.93 -4.54 -7.84
N ASN A 267 -18.04 -3.94 -6.63
CA ASN A 267 -19.10 -4.26 -5.69
C ASN A 267 -20.49 -3.86 -6.26
N ARG A 268 -20.61 -2.71 -6.92
CA ARG A 268 -21.84 -2.28 -7.57
C ARG A 268 -22.25 -3.22 -8.71
N THR A 269 -21.31 -3.59 -9.56
CA THR A 269 -21.58 -4.46 -10.71
C THR A 269 -21.91 -5.88 -10.26
N ALA A 270 -21.17 -6.43 -9.29
CA ALA A 270 -21.42 -7.76 -8.72
C ALA A 270 -22.81 -7.80 -8.04
N GLY A 271 -23.16 -6.76 -7.28
CA GLY A 271 -24.47 -6.67 -6.60
C GLY A 271 -25.64 -6.59 -7.56
N ALA A 272 -25.48 -5.89 -8.68
CA ALA A 272 -26.52 -5.77 -9.70
C ALA A 272 -26.82 -7.10 -10.42
N LEU A 273 -25.85 -8.00 -10.53
CA LEU A 273 -25.97 -9.25 -11.29
C LEU A 273 -26.19 -10.51 -10.45
N GLY A 274 -25.67 -10.56 -9.23
CA GLY A 274 -25.69 -11.75 -8.39
C GLY A 274 -26.09 -11.46 -6.94
N ALA A 275 -26.67 -10.28 -6.68
CA ALA A 275 -27.09 -9.83 -5.35
C ALA A 275 -25.97 -9.95 -4.29
N ASP A 276 -26.33 -10.13 -3.03
CA ASP A 276 -25.38 -10.19 -1.91
C ASP A 276 -24.40 -11.36 -1.98
N ALA A 277 -24.81 -12.47 -2.59
CA ALA A 277 -23.94 -13.65 -2.74
C ALA A 277 -22.74 -13.38 -3.67
N ALA A 278 -22.95 -12.63 -4.76
CA ALA A 278 -21.88 -12.26 -5.67
C ALA A 278 -20.91 -11.26 -5.01
N ILE A 279 -21.43 -10.26 -4.29
CA ILE A 279 -20.60 -9.33 -3.52
C ILE A 279 -19.75 -10.08 -2.50
N ALA A 280 -20.37 -10.99 -1.75
CA ALA A 280 -19.68 -11.78 -0.73
C ALA A 280 -18.57 -12.65 -1.34
N GLY A 281 -18.87 -13.40 -2.43
CA GLY A 281 -17.90 -14.25 -3.10
C GLY A 281 -16.71 -13.47 -3.69
N MET A 282 -16.98 -12.37 -4.39
CA MET A 282 -15.95 -11.49 -4.95
C MET A 282 -15.10 -10.84 -3.84
N SER A 283 -15.72 -10.43 -2.73
CA SER A 283 -15.01 -9.83 -1.59
C SER A 283 -14.04 -10.82 -0.95
N VAL A 284 -14.44 -12.09 -0.79
CA VAL A 284 -13.56 -13.14 -0.25
C VAL A 284 -12.38 -13.40 -1.21
N ALA A 285 -12.66 -13.58 -2.50
CA ALA A 285 -11.61 -13.76 -3.50
C ALA A 285 -10.61 -12.58 -3.51
N SER A 286 -11.13 -11.34 -3.44
CA SER A 286 -10.31 -10.13 -3.38
C SER A 286 -9.42 -10.08 -2.12
N ARG A 287 -9.92 -10.51 -0.95
CA ARG A 287 -9.13 -10.56 0.29
C ARG A 287 -7.95 -11.53 0.18
N VAL A 288 -8.17 -12.70 -0.39
CA VAL A 288 -7.11 -13.68 -0.65
C VAL A 288 -6.05 -13.08 -1.58
N MET A 289 -6.48 -12.44 -2.66
CA MET A 289 -5.57 -11.80 -3.62
C MET A 289 -4.81 -10.61 -3.03
N ILE A 290 -5.42 -9.77 -2.19
CA ILE A 290 -4.74 -8.68 -1.49
C ILE A 290 -3.63 -9.23 -0.58
N MET A 291 -3.87 -10.34 0.12
CA MET A 291 -2.86 -10.97 0.97
C MET A 291 -1.63 -11.43 0.15
N MET A 292 -1.86 -12.05 -1.02
CA MET A 292 -0.78 -12.45 -1.94
C MET A 292 -0.07 -11.24 -2.55
N ALA A 293 -0.83 -10.22 -2.95
CA ALA A 293 -0.29 -8.96 -3.47
C ALA A 293 0.56 -8.21 -2.44
N SER A 294 0.22 -8.28 -1.15
CA SER A 294 0.99 -7.64 -0.08
C SER A 294 2.41 -8.21 0.02
N ALA A 295 2.57 -9.54 -0.13
CA ALA A 295 3.89 -10.16 -0.17
C ALA A 295 4.71 -9.71 -1.40
N LEU A 296 4.08 -9.68 -2.58
CA LEU A 296 4.70 -9.20 -3.82
C LEU A 296 5.10 -7.71 -3.72
N ILE A 297 4.22 -6.87 -3.18
CA ILE A 297 4.49 -5.45 -2.96
C ILE A 297 5.67 -5.29 -1.98
N GLY A 298 5.69 -6.05 -0.88
CA GLY A 298 6.79 -6.05 0.08
C GLY A 298 8.13 -6.45 -0.56
N PHE A 299 8.12 -7.47 -1.42
CA PHE A 299 9.29 -7.88 -2.18
C PHE A 299 9.78 -6.78 -3.13
N GLY A 300 8.89 -6.19 -3.90
CA GLY A 300 9.22 -5.10 -4.82
C GLY A 300 9.66 -3.82 -4.10
N GLN A 301 9.10 -3.52 -2.94
CA GLN A 301 9.54 -2.40 -2.11
C GLN A 301 10.97 -2.59 -1.54
N GLY A 302 11.41 -3.83 -1.34
CA GLY A 302 12.81 -4.15 -1.02
C GLY A 302 13.75 -3.94 -2.22
N TYR A 303 13.26 -4.14 -3.44
CA TYR A 303 14.01 -3.86 -4.66
C TYR A 303 14.18 -2.36 -4.95
N GLN A 304 13.19 -1.53 -4.62
CA GLN A 304 13.20 -0.09 -4.95
C GLN A 304 14.46 0.65 -4.46
N PRO A 305 14.92 0.52 -3.20
CA PRO A 305 16.16 1.18 -2.76
C PRO A 305 17.39 0.69 -3.53
N VAL A 306 17.46 -0.59 -3.88
CA VAL A 306 18.56 -1.14 -4.69
C VAL A 306 18.56 -0.52 -6.08
N CYS A 307 17.38 -0.43 -6.70
CA CYS A 307 17.19 0.18 -8.02
C CYS A 307 17.55 1.67 -8.02
N SER A 308 16.94 2.46 -7.12
CA SER A 308 17.14 3.92 -7.04
C SER A 308 18.59 4.28 -6.77
N PHE A 309 19.22 3.61 -5.80
CA PHE A 309 20.58 3.91 -5.38
C PHE A 309 21.61 3.57 -6.48
N ASN A 310 21.51 2.37 -7.06
CA ASN A 310 22.44 1.96 -8.13
C ASN A 310 22.22 2.76 -9.41
N TYR A 311 20.96 3.18 -9.70
CA TYR A 311 20.69 4.09 -10.80
C TYR A 311 21.35 5.47 -10.59
N GLY A 312 21.22 6.04 -9.38
CA GLY A 312 21.91 7.28 -9.01
C GLY A 312 23.43 7.18 -9.04
N ALA A 313 23.98 6.02 -8.71
CA ALA A 313 25.42 5.74 -8.78
C ALA A 313 25.94 5.47 -10.21
N GLY A 314 25.06 5.47 -11.22
CA GLY A 314 25.42 5.17 -12.62
C GLY A 314 25.62 3.66 -12.90
N LEU A 315 25.32 2.78 -11.94
CA LEU A 315 25.51 1.34 -12.04
C LEU A 315 24.28 0.66 -12.68
N THR A 316 23.96 1.03 -13.93
CA THR A 316 22.78 0.59 -14.65
C THR A 316 22.74 -0.92 -14.89
N LYS A 317 23.88 -1.57 -15.03
CA LYS A 317 23.97 -3.03 -15.13
C LYS A 317 23.39 -3.71 -13.88
N ARG A 318 23.70 -3.22 -12.68
CA ARG A 318 23.14 -3.76 -11.43
C ARG A 318 21.65 -3.53 -11.31
N VAL A 319 21.13 -2.42 -11.85
CA VAL A 319 19.68 -2.17 -11.93
C VAL A 319 18.99 -3.21 -12.80
N LYS A 320 19.57 -3.51 -13.99
CA LYS A 320 19.09 -4.55 -14.93
C LYS A 320 19.13 -5.95 -14.30
N GLU A 321 20.24 -6.31 -13.66
CA GLU A 321 20.38 -7.59 -12.93
C GLU A 321 19.33 -7.72 -11.82
N GLY A 322 19.13 -6.67 -11.03
CA GLY A 322 18.11 -6.63 -9.96
C GLY A 322 16.70 -6.76 -10.49
N PHE A 323 16.38 -6.10 -11.60
CA PHE A 323 15.08 -6.23 -12.26
C PHE A 323 14.82 -7.66 -12.71
N ILE A 324 15.77 -8.27 -13.44
CA ILE A 324 15.66 -9.65 -13.95
C ILE A 324 15.52 -10.64 -12.78
N PHE A 325 16.32 -10.46 -11.72
CA PHE A 325 16.22 -11.27 -10.52
C PHE A 325 14.82 -11.18 -9.90
N CYS A 326 14.32 -9.96 -9.68
CA CYS A 326 13.00 -9.76 -9.06
C CYS A 326 11.87 -10.31 -9.91
N VAL A 327 11.88 -10.07 -11.22
CA VAL A 327 10.86 -10.61 -12.14
C VAL A 327 10.88 -12.13 -12.13
N LYS A 328 12.05 -12.75 -12.26
CA LYS A 328 12.18 -14.21 -12.28
C LYS A 328 11.63 -14.85 -11.00
N TYR A 329 12.11 -14.40 -9.84
CA TYR A 329 11.76 -15.04 -8.57
C TYR A 329 10.33 -14.72 -8.11
N SER A 330 9.84 -13.49 -8.36
CA SER A 330 8.43 -13.17 -8.07
C SER A 330 7.49 -13.97 -8.98
N THR A 331 7.79 -14.13 -10.27
CA THR A 331 6.96 -14.91 -11.17
C THR A 331 6.93 -16.39 -10.76
N VAL A 332 8.08 -17.01 -10.46
CA VAL A 332 8.13 -18.39 -9.97
C VAL A 332 7.32 -18.57 -8.69
N PHE A 333 7.49 -17.66 -7.72
CA PHE A 333 6.75 -17.69 -6.47
C PHE A 333 5.24 -17.56 -6.72
N LEU A 334 4.81 -16.65 -7.59
CA LEU A 334 3.40 -16.45 -7.92
C LEU A 334 2.80 -17.60 -8.75
N ILE A 335 3.60 -18.32 -9.54
CA ILE A 335 3.18 -19.57 -10.19
C ILE A 335 2.83 -20.61 -9.13
N LEU A 336 3.71 -20.83 -8.16
CA LEU A 336 3.48 -21.81 -7.10
C LEU A 336 2.24 -21.47 -6.28
N ILE A 337 2.09 -20.20 -5.90
CA ILE A 337 0.88 -19.73 -5.20
C ILE A 337 -0.36 -19.84 -6.09
N GLY A 338 -0.26 -19.47 -7.37
CA GLY A 338 -1.37 -19.57 -8.33
C GLY A 338 -1.88 -21.01 -8.48
N ILE A 339 -0.97 -21.98 -8.57
CA ILE A 339 -1.32 -23.42 -8.60
C ILE A 339 -2.02 -23.82 -7.29
N THR A 340 -1.50 -23.39 -6.14
CA THR A 340 -2.10 -23.69 -4.84
C THR A 340 -3.50 -23.07 -4.72
N CYS A 341 -3.65 -21.79 -5.02
CA CYS A 341 -4.95 -21.10 -4.96
C CYS A 341 -5.95 -21.69 -5.94
N PHE A 342 -5.53 -22.08 -7.14
CA PHE A 342 -6.39 -22.70 -8.15
C PHE A 342 -6.89 -24.09 -7.69
N SER A 343 -5.97 -24.91 -7.16
CA SER A 343 -6.28 -26.29 -6.75
C SER A 343 -7.17 -26.34 -5.49
N PHE A 344 -6.85 -25.51 -4.51
CA PHE A 344 -7.55 -25.46 -3.22
C PHE A 344 -8.58 -24.31 -3.13
N ALA A 345 -9.02 -23.76 -4.27
CA ALA A 345 -9.97 -22.63 -4.28
C ALA A 345 -11.26 -22.92 -3.48
N PRO A 346 -11.91 -24.09 -3.57
CA PRO A 346 -13.10 -24.40 -2.79
C PRO A 346 -12.82 -24.36 -1.28
N ASP A 347 -11.72 -24.97 -0.85
CA ASP A 347 -11.34 -25.04 0.56
C ASP A 347 -11.01 -23.65 1.11
N ILE A 348 -10.22 -22.87 0.37
CA ILE A 348 -9.84 -21.49 0.76
C ILE A 348 -11.09 -20.61 0.91
N ILE A 349 -12.00 -20.63 -0.05
CA ILE A 349 -13.20 -19.78 -0.01
C ILE A 349 -14.16 -20.25 1.10
N SER A 350 -14.31 -21.55 1.32
CA SER A 350 -15.20 -22.11 2.35
C SER A 350 -14.79 -21.77 3.79
N VAL A 351 -13.51 -21.43 4.02
CA VAL A 351 -13.05 -20.91 5.33
C VAL A 351 -13.70 -19.57 5.66
N PHE A 352 -13.96 -18.73 4.64
CA PHE A 352 -14.48 -17.37 4.83
C PHE A 352 -15.98 -17.24 4.63
N SER A 353 -16.62 -18.17 3.93
CA SER A 353 -18.06 -18.14 3.65
C SER A 353 -18.68 -19.52 3.77
N LYS A 354 -19.89 -19.58 4.33
CA LYS A 354 -20.70 -20.81 4.38
C LYS A 354 -21.85 -20.80 3.37
N ASN A 355 -22.07 -19.68 2.67
CA ASN A 355 -23.13 -19.55 1.67
C ASN A 355 -22.68 -20.25 0.37
N PRO A 356 -23.42 -21.30 -0.12
CA PRO A 356 -23.04 -22.05 -1.31
C PRO A 356 -22.90 -21.19 -2.58
N ASP A 357 -23.78 -20.21 -2.76
CA ASP A 357 -23.75 -19.33 -3.94
C ASP A 357 -22.54 -18.38 -3.89
N ALA A 358 -22.23 -17.82 -2.72
CA ALA A 358 -21.03 -17.01 -2.52
C ALA A 358 -19.75 -17.83 -2.72
N ILE A 359 -19.73 -19.09 -2.28
CA ILE A 359 -18.60 -20.01 -2.50
C ILE A 359 -18.40 -20.24 -4.01
N LYS A 360 -19.48 -20.51 -4.74
CA LYS A 360 -19.42 -20.76 -6.18
C LYS A 360 -18.79 -19.57 -6.94
N VAL A 361 -19.24 -18.35 -6.68
CA VAL A 361 -18.71 -17.12 -7.27
C VAL A 361 -17.27 -16.90 -6.85
N GLY A 362 -16.97 -17.02 -5.57
CA GLY A 362 -15.63 -16.82 -5.03
C GLY A 362 -14.60 -17.80 -5.59
N VAL A 363 -14.98 -19.07 -5.76
CA VAL A 363 -14.13 -20.13 -6.35
C VAL A 363 -13.84 -19.81 -7.83
N ALA A 364 -14.84 -19.41 -8.61
CA ALA A 364 -14.66 -19.05 -10.00
C ALA A 364 -13.72 -17.84 -10.14
N ALA A 365 -13.99 -16.76 -9.39
CA ALA A 365 -13.16 -15.58 -9.38
C ALA A 365 -11.71 -15.86 -8.95
N LEU A 366 -11.53 -16.65 -7.88
CA LEU A 366 -10.20 -17.01 -7.38
C LEU A 366 -9.42 -17.83 -8.40
N ARG A 367 -10.06 -18.78 -9.10
CA ARG A 367 -9.43 -19.57 -10.16
C ARG A 367 -9.01 -18.72 -11.35
N PHE A 368 -9.86 -17.83 -11.84
CA PHE A 368 -9.50 -16.92 -12.93
C PHE A 368 -8.29 -16.04 -12.54
N GLN A 369 -8.33 -15.43 -11.38
CA GLN A 369 -7.24 -14.59 -10.89
C GLN A 369 -5.95 -15.37 -10.62
N SER A 370 -6.04 -16.63 -10.20
CA SER A 370 -4.88 -17.49 -9.97
C SER A 370 -4.09 -17.78 -11.25
N VAL A 371 -4.77 -17.91 -12.38
CA VAL A 371 -4.13 -18.14 -13.70
C VAL A 371 -3.31 -16.92 -14.13
N THR A 372 -3.78 -15.71 -13.86
CA THR A 372 -3.10 -14.47 -14.26
C THR A 372 -2.18 -13.91 -13.18
N LEU A 373 -2.22 -14.47 -11.96
CA LEU A 373 -1.40 -14.02 -10.83
C LEU A 373 0.11 -13.93 -11.15
N PRO A 374 0.74 -14.87 -11.90
CA PRO A 374 2.15 -14.76 -12.27
C PRO A 374 2.50 -13.50 -13.06
N LEU A 375 1.57 -12.98 -13.86
CA LEU A 375 1.77 -11.75 -14.64
C LEU A 375 1.96 -10.53 -13.75
N SER A 376 1.37 -10.55 -12.55
CA SER A 376 1.50 -9.48 -11.56
C SER A 376 2.95 -9.25 -11.13
N GLY A 377 3.81 -10.27 -11.17
CA GLY A 377 5.24 -10.12 -10.88
C GLY A 377 5.91 -9.13 -11.82
N VAL A 378 5.70 -9.30 -13.13
CA VAL A 378 6.24 -8.38 -14.14
C VAL A 378 5.63 -6.99 -14.01
N ILE A 379 4.30 -6.90 -13.84
CA ILE A 379 3.56 -5.62 -13.75
C ILE A 379 4.09 -4.78 -12.57
N VAL A 380 4.15 -5.37 -11.38
CA VAL A 380 4.53 -4.66 -10.14
C VAL A 380 6.00 -4.28 -10.15
N ILE A 381 6.89 -5.20 -10.53
CA ILE A 381 8.34 -4.93 -10.55
C ILE A 381 8.68 -3.88 -11.62
N SER A 382 8.03 -3.92 -12.80
CA SER A 382 8.20 -2.89 -13.84
C SER A 382 7.73 -1.52 -13.35
N ASN A 383 6.58 -1.44 -12.69
CA ASN A 383 6.08 -0.21 -12.11
C ASN A 383 7.08 0.37 -11.09
N MET A 384 7.58 -0.47 -10.18
CA MET A 384 8.51 -0.06 -9.13
C MET A 384 9.88 0.35 -9.69
N MET A 385 10.37 -0.31 -10.74
CA MET A 385 11.59 0.09 -11.44
C MET A 385 11.42 1.48 -12.07
N LEU A 386 10.36 1.68 -12.86
CA LEU A 386 10.08 2.95 -13.52
C LEU A 386 9.94 4.11 -12.52
N GLN A 387 9.29 3.86 -11.39
CA GLN A 387 9.17 4.80 -10.28
C GLN A 387 10.55 5.13 -9.68
N SER A 388 11.38 4.11 -9.45
CA SER A 388 12.69 4.23 -8.80
C SER A 388 13.71 5.00 -9.65
N ILE A 389 13.68 4.84 -10.98
CA ILE A 389 14.56 5.58 -11.90
C ILE A 389 14.02 6.97 -12.26
N GLY A 390 12.92 7.41 -11.63
CA GLY A 390 12.37 8.75 -11.82
C GLY A 390 11.55 8.95 -13.10
N LYS A 391 11.05 7.87 -13.73
CA LYS A 391 10.16 7.94 -14.90
C LYS A 391 8.69 8.03 -14.47
N GLY A 392 8.33 9.12 -13.77
CA GLY A 392 7.05 9.29 -13.08
C GLY A 392 5.83 9.09 -13.98
N ILE A 393 5.81 9.63 -15.21
CA ILE A 393 4.70 9.48 -16.14
C ILE A 393 4.51 8.01 -16.54
N LYS A 394 5.58 7.32 -16.95
CA LYS A 394 5.51 5.91 -17.31
C LYS A 394 5.10 5.03 -16.13
N ALA A 395 5.62 5.34 -14.94
CA ALA A 395 5.28 4.66 -13.71
C ALA A 395 3.80 4.90 -13.32
N SER A 396 3.27 6.12 -13.51
CA SER A 396 1.87 6.45 -13.23
C SER A 396 0.91 5.74 -14.19
N ILE A 397 1.22 5.70 -15.48
CA ILE A 397 0.47 4.91 -16.47
C ILE A 397 0.45 3.45 -16.06
N MET A 398 1.61 2.90 -15.70
CA MET A 398 1.73 1.50 -15.26
C MET A 398 0.97 1.23 -13.97
N ALA A 399 1.04 2.14 -12.99
CA ALA A 399 0.31 2.03 -11.72
C ALA A 399 -1.21 2.06 -11.91
N SER A 400 -1.70 2.87 -12.87
CA SER A 400 -3.12 2.98 -13.20
C SER A 400 -3.62 1.84 -14.09
N SER A 401 -2.73 1.14 -14.79
CA SER A 401 -3.11 0.19 -15.84
C SER A 401 -3.95 -0.97 -15.30
N ARG A 402 -3.49 -1.62 -14.24
CA ARG A 402 -4.07 -2.83 -13.69
C ARG A 402 -5.47 -2.63 -13.11
N ASN A 403 -5.63 -1.62 -12.25
CA ASN A 403 -6.88 -1.38 -11.53
C ASN A 403 -7.72 -0.25 -12.13
N GLY A 404 -7.17 0.58 -13.01
CA GLY A 404 -7.87 1.70 -13.65
C GLY A 404 -8.11 1.48 -15.13
N ILE A 405 -7.09 1.77 -15.93
CA ILE A 405 -7.18 1.87 -17.41
C ILE A 405 -7.80 0.63 -18.04
N PHE A 406 -7.41 -0.56 -17.59
CA PHE A 406 -7.92 -1.81 -18.16
C PHE A 406 -9.06 -2.42 -17.34
N PHE A 407 -8.99 -2.38 -15.99
CA PHE A 407 -10.02 -3.01 -15.18
C PHE A 407 -11.38 -2.34 -15.32
N ILE A 408 -11.45 -1.00 -15.28
CA ILE A 408 -12.72 -0.27 -15.34
C ILE A 408 -13.48 -0.58 -16.63
N PRO A 409 -12.90 -0.52 -17.83
CA PRO A 409 -13.60 -0.95 -19.03
C PRO A 409 -14.00 -2.44 -19.00
N MET A 410 -13.12 -3.33 -18.51
CA MET A 410 -13.41 -4.77 -18.45
C MET A 410 -14.61 -5.08 -17.53
N ILE A 411 -14.66 -4.48 -16.33
CA ILE A 411 -15.75 -4.70 -15.38
C ILE A 411 -17.08 -4.09 -15.84
N LEU A 412 -17.06 -3.15 -16.77
CA LEU A 412 -18.27 -2.58 -17.35
C LEU A 412 -18.74 -3.35 -18.60
N ILE A 413 -17.82 -3.82 -19.44
CA ILE A 413 -18.15 -4.45 -20.73
C ILE A 413 -18.38 -5.96 -20.58
N LEU A 414 -17.48 -6.69 -19.91
CA LEU A 414 -17.57 -8.16 -19.82
C LEU A 414 -18.87 -8.64 -19.17
N PRO A 415 -19.41 -8.02 -18.11
CA PRO A 415 -20.68 -8.43 -17.53
C PRO A 415 -21.87 -8.25 -18.48
N MET A 416 -21.81 -7.32 -19.43
CA MET A 416 -22.87 -7.13 -20.43
C MET A 416 -22.93 -8.30 -21.41
N ILE A 417 -21.82 -9.02 -21.62
CA ILE A 417 -21.71 -10.12 -22.57
C ILE A 417 -21.84 -11.47 -21.86
N LEU A 418 -21.19 -11.62 -20.70
CA LEU A 418 -20.99 -12.88 -19.98
C LEU A 418 -21.73 -12.94 -18.64
N GLY A 419 -22.52 -11.90 -18.29
CA GLY A 419 -23.20 -11.83 -17.00
C GLY A 419 -22.22 -11.88 -15.83
N LEU A 420 -22.52 -12.70 -14.81
CA LEU A 420 -21.72 -12.80 -13.60
C LEU A 420 -20.29 -13.31 -13.86
N THR A 421 -20.13 -14.23 -14.83
CA THR A 421 -18.80 -14.71 -15.23
C THR A 421 -17.92 -13.58 -15.75
N GLY A 422 -18.50 -12.56 -16.39
CA GLY A 422 -17.78 -11.36 -16.80
C GLY A 422 -17.21 -10.57 -15.63
N VAL A 423 -17.91 -10.53 -14.49
CA VAL A 423 -17.41 -9.92 -13.24
C VAL A 423 -16.23 -10.72 -12.69
N GLU A 424 -16.36 -12.06 -12.65
CA GLU A 424 -15.33 -12.98 -12.15
C GLU A 424 -14.02 -12.90 -12.96
N MET A 425 -14.12 -12.69 -14.27
CA MET A 425 -12.99 -12.64 -15.21
C MET A 425 -12.37 -11.23 -15.35
N ALA A 426 -13.07 -10.18 -14.99
CA ALA A 426 -12.67 -8.79 -15.30
C ALA A 426 -11.24 -8.45 -14.86
N GLN A 427 -10.84 -8.87 -13.65
CA GLN A 427 -9.50 -8.62 -13.13
C GLN A 427 -8.44 -9.38 -13.93
N SER A 428 -8.72 -10.63 -14.31
CA SER A 428 -7.80 -11.46 -15.08
C SER A 428 -7.55 -10.90 -16.47
N CYS A 429 -8.58 -10.43 -17.15
CA CYS A 429 -8.46 -9.76 -18.46
C CYS A 429 -7.66 -8.45 -18.33
N ALA A 430 -7.91 -7.67 -17.28
CA ALA A 430 -7.14 -6.45 -17.01
C ALA A 430 -5.66 -6.74 -16.74
N ASP A 431 -5.35 -7.82 -16.02
CA ASP A 431 -3.97 -8.23 -15.73
C ASP A 431 -3.21 -8.63 -17.00
N VAL A 432 -3.86 -9.32 -17.95
CA VAL A 432 -3.27 -9.64 -19.27
C VAL A 432 -2.94 -8.36 -20.06
N CYS A 433 -3.87 -7.41 -20.11
CA CYS A 433 -3.66 -6.14 -20.79
C CYS A 433 -2.56 -5.30 -20.11
N ALA A 434 -2.54 -5.25 -18.78
CA ALA A 434 -1.52 -4.55 -18.02
C ALA A 434 -0.12 -5.20 -18.22
N PHE A 435 -0.06 -6.53 -18.30
CA PHE A 435 1.18 -7.24 -18.62
C PHE A 435 1.70 -6.89 -20.03
N ALA A 436 0.81 -6.88 -21.03
CA ALA A 436 1.16 -6.50 -22.39
C ALA A 436 1.70 -5.06 -22.47
N LEU A 437 1.20 -4.15 -21.63
CA LEU A 437 1.70 -2.78 -21.51
C LEU A 437 3.04 -2.72 -20.75
N ALA A 438 3.25 -3.59 -19.74
CA ALA A 438 4.45 -3.59 -18.91
C ALA A 438 5.71 -3.90 -19.72
N ILE A 439 5.62 -4.82 -20.69
CA ILE A 439 6.76 -5.26 -21.50
C ILE A 439 7.41 -4.09 -22.27
N PRO A 440 6.70 -3.34 -23.13
CA PRO A 440 7.31 -2.27 -23.89
C PRO A 440 7.78 -1.11 -23.00
N LEU A 441 7.07 -0.79 -21.92
CA LEU A 441 7.45 0.29 -21.01
C LEU A 441 8.75 -0.04 -20.27
N ALA A 442 8.88 -1.25 -19.72
CA ALA A 442 10.09 -1.70 -19.05
C ALA A 442 11.25 -1.85 -20.05
N HIS A 443 11.01 -2.50 -21.20
CA HIS A 443 12.03 -2.71 -22.23
C HIS A 443 12.61 -1.39 -22.74
N SER A 444 11.78 -0.37 -22.95
CA SER A 444 12.20 0.96 -23.43
C SER A 444 13.22 1.65 -22.54
N GLU A 445 13.21 1.36 -21.23
CA GLU A 445 14.19 1.92 -20.28
C GLU A 445 15.37 0.97 -20.08
N LEU A 446 15.14 -0.35 -19.99
CA LEU A 446 16.20 -1.34 -19.84
C LEU A 446 17.18 -1.35 -21.03
N LYS A 447 16.69 -1.07 -22.23
CA LYS A 447 17.53 -0.95 -23.44
C LYS A 447 18.52 0.23 -23.36
N LYS A 448 18.24 1.25 -22.54
CA LYS A 448 19.13 2.40 -22.33
C LYS A 448 20.26 2.10 -21.34
N PHE A 449 20.13 1.01 -20.60
CA PHE A 449 21.13 0.58 -19.65
C PHE A 449 22.25 -0.16 -20.42
N VAL A 450 23.37 0.52 -20.56
CA VAL A 450 24.53 -0.01 -21.28
C VAL A 450 25.09 -1.21 -20.54
N ASP A 451 25.43 -2.25 -21.28
CA ASP A 451 26.05 -3.48 -20.75
C ASP A 451 27.46 -3.24 -20.19
#